data_a082ca357a02f7dcf70fee312f19a5bf
#
_entry.id   a082ca357a02f7dcf70fee312f19a5bf
#
_cell.length_a   1.000
_cell.length_b   1.000
_cell.length_c   1.000
_cell.angle_alpha   90.00
_cell.angle_beta   90.00
_cell.angle_gamma   90.00
#
_symmetry.space_group_name_H-M   'P 1'
#
loop_
_entity.id
_entity.type
_entity.pdbx_description
1 polymer ?
#
loop_
_entity_poly.entity_id
_entity_poly.type
_entity_poly.pdbx_seq_one_letter_code
_entity_poly.pdbx_strand_id
1 'polypeptide(L)'
;MVDTYKWLTVAFNDYYYPTTNTAEDWYFNLKNRETGHWFEGTITIAPENIPAYLTVSNFFAGADKNADGDQAYSTYAEVGGHYDFLDDHQLALAVGAAFNKSCYNGYEHNFGICNVELKYTYNLKFKNDFTLPLSVAYIINPVYEKSHVNFTTSLAF
;
A
#
# COMPACT_ATOMS: atom_id res chain seq x y z
N MET A 1 -13.46 -9.36 -17.49
CA MET A 1 -12.81 -8.06 -17.72
C MET A 1 -13.76 -7.03 -17.15
N VAL A 2 -13.48 -6.49 -15.99
CA VAL A 2 -14.32 -5.43 -15.40
C VAL A 2 -13.92 -4.17 -16.14
N ASP A 3 -14.87 -3.49 -16.79
CA ASP A 3 -14.65 -2.16 -17.34
C ASP A 3 -14.34 -1.23 -16.17
N THR A 4 -13.07 -1.09 -15.87
CA THR A 4 -12.57 -0.13 -14.88
C THR A 4 -12.76 1.26 -15.49
N TYR A 5 -13.63 2.04 -14.90
CA TYR A 5 -13.59 3.48 -15.12
C TYR A 5 -12.16 3.92 -14.83
N LYS A 6 -11.53 4.68 -15.73
CA LYS A 6 -10.11 5.07 -15.62
C LYS A 6 -9.73 5.73 -14.28
N TRP A 7 -10.72 6.23 -13.54
CA TRP A 7 -10.56 6.88 -12.23
C TRP A 7 -10.81 5.97 -11.02
N LEU A 8 -11.27 4.71 -11.24
CA LEU A 8 -11.61 3.75 -10.19
C LEU A 8 -10.88 2.43 -10.43
N THR A 9 -10.13 1.98 -9.43
CA THR A 9 -9.52 0.65 -9.41
C THR A 9 -10.05 -0.13 -8.23
N VAL A 10 -10.44 -1.38 -8.46
CA VAL A 10 -10.78 -2.35 -7.42
C VAL A 10 -9.82 -3.53 -7.56
N ALA A 11 -9.14 -3.89 -6.49
CA ALA A 11 -8.20 -4.99 -6.45
C ALA A 11 -8.54 -5.96 -5.32
N PHE A 12 -8.25 -7.23 -5.54
CA PHE A 12 -8.25 -8.27 -4.52
C PHE A 12 -6.85 -8.88 -4.50
N ASN A 13 -6.25 -8.87 -3.31
CA ASN A 13 -4.89 -9.36 -3.10
C ASN A 13 -4.93 -10.56 -2.14
N ASP A 14 -4.09 -11.52 -2.42
CA ASP A 14 -3.80 -12.64 -1.54
C ASP A 14 -2.31 -12.59 -1.20
N TYR A 15 -2.00 -12.34 0.06
CA TYR A 15 -0.64 -12.36 0.57
C TYR A 15 -0.45 -13.64 1.38
N TYR A 16 0.53 -14.43 1.00
CA TYR A 16 0.88 -15.65 1.72
C TYR A 16 2.21 -15.46 2.48
N TYR A 17 2.12 -15.55 3.80
CA TYR A 17 3.27 -15.46 4.69
C TYR A 17 3.43 -16.80 5.43
N PRO A 18 4.28 -17.72 4.94
CA PRO A 18 4.60 -18.94 5.66
C PRO A 18 5.33 -18.59 6.96
N THR A 19 4.83 -19.11 8.07
CA THR A 19 5.41 -18.84 9.39
C THR A 19 6.48 -19.86 9.74
N THR A 20 6.18 -21.00 10.27
CA THR A 20 7.20 -22.03 10.51
C THR A 20 6.54 -23.39 10.79
N ASN A 21 6.56 -24.28 9.81
CA ASN A 21 6.27 -25.73 9.97
C ASN A 21 4.97 -26.12 10.67
N THR A 22 3.90 -25.38 10.49
CA THR A 22 2.58 -25.72 10.99
C THR A 22 1.64 -26.03 9.82
N ALA A 23 0.47 -26.59 10.11
CA ALA A 23 -0.57 -26.82 9.09
C ALA A 23 -1.04 -25.49 8.44
N GLU A 24 -0.76 -24.35 9.07
CA GLU A 24 -1.00 -23.01 8.56
C GLU A 24 -0.09 -22.67 7.40
N ASP A 25 1.11 -23.27 7.33
CA ASP A 25 2.10 -23.07 6.26
C ASP A 25 1.78 -23.88 4.99
N TRP A 26 0.69 -24.61 4.95
CA TRP A 26 0.29 -25.28 3.73
C TRP A 26 -0.43 -24.29 2.80
N TYR A 27 0.17 -24.01 1.65
CA TYR A 27 -0.30 -23.03 0.68
C TYR A 27 -1.79 -23.18 0.30
N PHE A 28 -2.30 -24.38 0.23
CA PHE A 28 -3.72 -24.65 -0.09
C PHE A 28 -4.65 -24.69 1.15
N ASN A 29 -4.13 -24.35 2.33
CA ASN A 29 -4.97 -24.21 3.51
C ASN A 29 -5.65 -22.84 3.51
N LEU A 30 -6.86 -22.77 2.98
CA LEU A 30 -7.67 -21.55 2.93
C LEU A 30 -8.70 -21.46 4.07
N LYS A 31 -8.58 -22.33 5.09
CA LYS A 31 -9.48 -22.28 6.23
C LYS A 31 -9.24 -21.04 7.05
N ASN A 32 -10.29 -20.25 7.23
CA ASN A 32 -10.23 -19.08 8.08
C ASN A 32 -9.75 -19.48 9.49
N ARG A 33 -8.81 -18.74 10.07
CA ARG A 33 -8.12 -18.96 11.36
C ARG A 33 -6.97 -19.99 11.35
N GLU A 34 -6.80 -20.78 10.28
CA GLU A 34 -5.76 -21.80 10.17
C GLU A 34 -4.87 -21.58 8.93
N THR A 35 -4.98 -20.42 8.29
CA THR A 35 -4.28 -20.11 7.04
C THR A 35 -3.20 -19.07 7.25
N GLY A 36 -2.09 -19.19 6.53
CA GLY A 36 -1.09 -18.12 6.39
C GLY A 36 -1.43 -17.07 5.30
N HIS A 37 -2.60 -17.19 4.67
CA HIS A 37 -3.08 -16.25 3.67
C HIS A 37 -3.74 -15.02 4.31
N TRP A 38 -3.51 -13.86 3.73
CA TRP A 38 -4.12 -12.58 4.08
C TRP A 38 -4.87 -12.06 2.87
N PHE A 39 -6.19 -12.05 2.94
CA PHE A 39 -7.05 -11.60 1.84
C PHE A 39 -7.44 -10.16 2.01
N GLU A 40 -7.03 -9.33 1.07
CA GLU A 40 -7.26 -7.89 1.07
C GLU A 40 -8.15 -7.46 -0.11
N GLY A 41 -9.11 -6.58 0.18
CA GLY A 41 -9.82 -5.80 -0.81
C GLY A 41 -9.32 -4.36 -0.80
N THR A 42 -9.03 -3.82 -1.98
CA THR A 42 -8.55 -2.44 -2.14
C THR A 42 -9.39 -1.69 -3.14
N ILE A 43 -9.76 -0.47 -2.81
CA ILE A 43 -10.42 0.48 -3.71
C ILE A 43 -9.54 1.71 -3.82
N THR A 44 -9.21 2.11 -5.04
CA THR A 44 -8.48 3.36 -5.32
C THR A 44 -9.32 4.25 -6.22
N ILE A 45 -9.46 5.50 -5.82
CA ILE A 45 -10.09 6.58 -6.57
C ILE A 45 -8.98 7.56 -6.96
N ALA A 46 -8.75 7.74 -8.26
CA ALA A 46 -7.73 8.63 -8.82
C ALA A 46 -8.30 9.35 -10.05
N PRO A 47 -8.99 10.49 -9.86
CA PRO A 47 -9.61 11.23 -10.97
C PRO A 47 -8.56 11.73 -11.97
N GLU A 48 -8.82 11.57 -13.27
CA GLU A 48 -7.85 11.94 -14.32
C GLU A 48 -7.42 13.41 -14.30
N ASN A 49 -8.28 14.30 -13.84
CA ASN A 49 -8.05 15.75 -13.86
C ASN A 49 -7.50 16.30 -12.54
N ILE A 50 -7.26 15.43 -11.55
CA ILE A 50 -6.76 15.82 -10.23
C ILE A 50 -5.51 14.97 -9.95
N PRO A 51 -4.35 15.57 -9.76
CA PRO A 51 -3.12 14.83 -9.48
C PRO A 51 -3.11 14.30 -8.02
N ALA A 52 -4.18 13.63 -7.63
CA ALA A 52 -4.37 13.07 -6.29
C ALA A 52 -5.16 11.75 -6.36
N TYR A 53 -5.00 10.95 -5.31
CA TYR A 53 -5.72 9.70 -5.15
C TYR A 53 -6.17 9.48 -3.71
N LEU A 54 -7.18 8.63 -3.55
CA LEU A 54 -7.58 8.04 -2.29
C LEU A 54 -7.61 6.53 -2.45
N THR A 55 -6.89 5.82 -1.60
CA THR A 55 -6.93 4.35 -1.51
C THR A 55 -7.49 3.92 -0.17
N VAL A 56 -8.35 2.91 -0.17
CA VAL A 56 -8.83 2.25 1.03
C VAL A 56 -8.63 0.76 0.86
N SER A 57 -7.98 0.13 1.83
CA SER A 57 -7.70 -1.30 1.89
C SER A 57 -8.27 -1.90 3.18
N ASN A 58 -8.77 -3.13 3.09
CA ASN A 58 -9.26 -3.89 4.22
C ASN A 58 -8.90 -5.37 4.09
N PHE A 59 -8.32 -5.94 5.14
CA PHE A 59 -8.14 -7.38 5.27
C PHE A 59 -9.44 -8.02 5.74
N PHE A 60 -10.21 -8.56 4.81
CA PHE A 60 -11.56 -9.10 5.09
C PHE A 60 -11.58 -10.57 5.53
N ALA A 61 -10.49 -11.32 5.32
CA ALA A 61 -10.39 -12.73 5.71
C ALA A 61 -8.91 -13.15 5.85
N GLY A 62 -8.70 -14.34 6.41
CA GLY A 62 -7.38 -14.97 6.50
C GLY A 62 -6.70 -14.76 7.85
N ALA A 63 -5.40 -14.55 7.83
CA ALA A 63 -4.53 -14.51 9.02
C ALA A 63 -4.54 -13.18 9.78
N ASP A 64 -5.31 -12.18 9.35
CA ASP A 64 -5.47 -10.92 10.07
C ASP A 64 -6.31 -11.10 11.33
N LYS A 65 -5.63 -11.37 12.47
CA LYS A 65 -6.25 -11.73 13.75
C LYS A 65 -5.92 -10.73 14.84
N ASN A 66 -6.91 -10.41 15.66
CA ASN A 66 -6.73 -9.71 16.92
C ASN A 66 -6.19 -10.64 18.03
N ALA A 67 -5.97 -10.10 19.22
CA ALA A 67 -5.46 -10.85 20.37
C ALA A 67 -6.39 -12.01 20.81
N ASP A 68 -7.67 -11.91 20.52
CA ASP A 68 -8.69 -12.93 20.86
C ASP A 68 -8.79 -14.03 19.77
N GLY A 69 -8.04 -13.90 18.66
CA GLY A 69 -8.05 -14.81 17.53
C GLY A 69 -9.19 -14.56 16.53
N ASP A 70 -9.95 -13.49 16.70
CA ASP A 70 -11.00 -13.10 15.79
C ASP A 70 -10.44 -12.27 14.62
N GLN A 71 -11.17 -12.24 13.49
CA GLN A 71 -10.78 -11.42 12.34
C GLN A 71 -10.70 -9.94 12.76
N ALA A 72 -9.55 -9.32 12.56
CA ALA A 72 -9.31 -7.93 12.96
C ALA A 72 -9.91 -6.91 11.99
N TYR A 73 -10.14 -7.31 10.74
CA TYR A 73 -10.60 -6.41 9.66
C TYR A 73 -9.70 -5.18 9.55
N SER A 74 -8.38 -5.38 9.60
CA SER A 74 -7.41 -4.30 9.50
C SER A 74 -7.69 -3.41 8.31
N THR A 75 -7.96 -2.13 8.61
CA THR A 75 -8.38 -1.14 7.62
C THR A 75 -7.36 -0.02 7.54
N TYR A 76 -6.94 0.27 6.32
CA TYR A 76 -6.01 1.34 5.99
C TYR A 76 -6.61 2.26 4.94
N ALA A 77 -6.40 3.55 5.07
CA ALA A 77 -6.67 4.49 4.00
C ALA A 77 -5.50 5.45 3.81
N GLU A 78 -5.26 5.81 2.56
CA GLU A 78 -4.20 6.72 2.16
C GLU A 78 -4.73 7.73 1.17
N VAL A 79 -4.38 8.98 1.39
CA VAL A 79 -4.54 10.05 0.43
C VAL A 79 -3.17 10.51 -0.02
N GLY A 80 -2.99 10.66 -1.31
CA GLY A 80 -1.75 11.14 -1.90
C GLY A 80 -1.98 12.01 -3.12
N GLY A 81 -0.94 12.71 -3.52
CA GLY A 81 -0.96 13.52 -4.71
C GLY A 81 0.44 13.90 -5.15
N HIS A 82 0.53 14.46 -6.34
CA HIS A 82 1.80 14.89 -6.89
C HIS A 82 1.68 16.26 -7.56
N TYR A 83 2.82 16.90 -7.70
CA TYR A 83 2.99 18.13 -8.43
C TYR A 83 4.17 17.99 -9.39
N ASP A 84 3.89 18.15 -10.68
CA ASP A 84 4.91 18.16 -11.72
C ASP A 84 5.42 19.59 -11.88
N PHE A 85 6.73 19.76 -11.81
CA PHE A 85 7.39 21.04 -12.01
C PHE A 85 8.63 20.83 -12.89
N LEU A 86 8.86 21.77 -13.79
CA LEU A 86 9.77 21.58 -14.91
C LEU A 86 9.38 20.30 -15.73
N ASP A 87 9.99 20.08 -16.87
CA ASP A 87 9.52 19.01 -17.78
C ASP A 87 9.83 17.57 -17.29
N ASP A 88 10.68 17.43 -16.27
CA ASP A 88 11.26 16.16 -15.88
C ASP A 88 11.19 15.87 -14.36
N HIS A 89 10.55 16.73 -13.59
CA HIS A 89 10.58 16.69 -12.13
C HIS A 89 9.19 16.53 -11.55
N GLN A 90 9.05 15.67 -10.55
CA GLN A 90 7.80 15.47 -9.80
C GLN A 90 8.08 15.43 -8.31
N LEU A 91 7.23 16.07 -7.53
CA LEU A 91 7.17 15.95 -6.07
C LEU A 91 5.84 15.33 -5.70
N ALA A 92 5.86 14.28 -4.89
CA ALA A 92 4.65 13.61 -4.40
C ALA A 92 4.63 13.57 -2.88
N LEU A 93 3.42 13.65 -2.33
CA LEU A 93 3.15 13.51 -0.91
C LEU A 93 2.03 12.49 -0.73
N ALA A 94 2.18 11.60 0.27
CA ALA A 94 1.12 10.70 0.68
C ALA A 94 1.03 10.64 2.21
N VAL A 95 -0.20 10.48 2.72
CA VAL A 95 -0.47 10.27 4.14
C VAL A 95 -1.46 9.12 4.28
N GLY A 96 -1.06 8.12 5.05
CA GLY A 96 -1.83 6.91 5.30
C GLY A 96 -2.06 6.66 6.78
N ALA A 97 -3.25 6.17 7.11
CA ALA A 97 -3.66 5.88 8.48
C ALA A 97 -4.40 4.56 8.58
N ALA A 98 -4.24 3.90 9.73
CA ALA A 98 -5.09 2.81 10.16
C ALA A 98 -6.32 3.35 10.90
N PHE A 99 -7.49 2.75 10.65
CA PHE A 99 -8.78 3.22 11.20
C PHE A 99 -9.37 2.28 12.24
N ASN A 100 -8.66 1.26 12.64
CA ASN A 100 -9.01 0.35 13.73
C ASN A 100 -7.74 -0.26 14.33
N LYS A 101 -7.88 -1.06 15.38
CA LYS A 101 -6.80 -1.92 15.86
C LYS A 101 -6.43 -2.90 14.77
N SER A 102 -5.30 -2.71 14.13
CA SER A 102 -4.93 -3.34 12.88
C SER A 102 -3.47 -3.75 12.84
N CYS A 103 -3.10 -4.61 11.89
CA CYS A 103 -1.71 -4.95 11.63
C CYS A 103 -0.84 -3.75 11.28
N TYR A 104 -1.42 -2.67 10.75
CA TYR A 104 -0.72 -1.43 10.39
C TYR A 104 -0.27 -0.60 11.60
N ASN A 105 -0.88 -0.82 12.78
CA ASN A 105 -0.57 -0.10 14.02
C ASN A 105 -0.32 -1.03 15.22
N GLY A 106 0.05 -2.30 14.95
CA GLY A 106 0.36 -3.30 15.95
C GLY A 106 -0.83 -3.76 16.79
N TYR A 107 -2.04 -3.53 16.31
CA TYR A 107 -3.32 -3.82 17.01
C TYR A 107 -3.52 -3.03 18.32
N GLU A 108 -2.75 -1.98 18.54
CA GLU A 108 -2.77 -1.22 19.80
C GLU A 108 -3.72 -0.03 19.76
N HIS A 109 -3.84 0.65 18.62
CA HIS A 109 -4.55 1.91 18.49
C HIS A 109 -5.78 1.79 17.57
N ASN A 110 -6.89 2.44 17.95
CA ASN A 110 -8.08 2.52 17.09
C ASN A 110 -7.90 3.45 15.88
N PHE A 111 -6.92 4.34 15.94
CA PHE A 111 -6.50 5.21 14.85
C PHE A 111 -5.01 5.50 14.98
N GLY A 112 -4.31 5.56 13.85
CA GLY A 112 -2.91 5.95 13.83
C GLY A 112 -2.44 6.29 12.43
N ILE A 113 -1.74 7.42 12.29
CA ILE A 113 -1.02 7.73 11.05
C ILE A 113 0.20 6.84 11.01
N CYS A 114 0.24 5.91 10.06
CA CYS A 114 1.29 4.91 9.94
C CYS A 114 2.14 5.06 8.66
N ASN A 115 1.81 6.02 7.82
CA ASN A 115 2.61 6.38 6.64
C ASN A 115 2.54 7.87 6.37
N VAL A 116 3.71 8.53 6.27
CA VAL A 116 3.85 9.87 5.70
C VAL A 116 5.03 9.80 4.74
N GLU A 117 4.76 9.91 3.45
CA GLU A 117 5.78 9.82 2.39
C GLU A 117 5.95 11.16 1.71
N LEU A 118 7.19 11.61 1.56
CA LEU A 118 7.59 12.66 0.63
C LEU A 118 8.53 12.04 -0.40
N LYS A 119 8.13 12.08 -1.68
CA LYS A 119 8.86 11.47 -2.78
C LYS A 119 9.19 12.49 -3.85
N TYR A 120 10.43 12.49 -4.29
CA TYR A 120 10.90 13.23 -5.44
C TYR A 120 11.28 12.26 -6.56
N THR A 121 10.87 12.58 -7.79
CA THR A 121 11.20 11.82 -8.99
C THR A 121 11.81 12.72 -10.03
N TYR A 122 12.93 12.29 -10.60
CA TYR A 122 13.55 12.86 -11.78
C TYR A 122 13.45 11.88 -12.96
N ASN A 123 12.85 12.34 -14.05
CA ASN A 123 12.68 11.55 -15.27
C ASN A 123 13.86 11.79 -16.23
N LEU A 124 14.90 10.96 -16.11
CA LEU A 124 16.09 11.05 -16.95
C LEU A 124 15.75 10.59 -18.37
N LYS A 125 15.72 11.54 -19.31
CA LYS A 125 15.43 11.30 -20.73
C LYS A 125 16.70 10.98 -21.50
N PHE A 126 16.66 9.93 -22.29
CA PHE A 126 17.72 9.52 -23.22
C PHE A 126 17.35 9.83 -24.67
N LYS A 127 18.35 9.90 -25.55
CA LYS A 127 18.17 10.28 -26.97
C LYS A 127 17.24 9.37 -27.80
N ASN A 128 16.85 8.21 -27.28
CA ASN A 128 16.05 7.21 -28.00
C ASN A 128 14.60 7.16 -27.47
N ASP A 129 14.05 8.27 -27.00
CA ASP A 129 12.74 8.37 -26.35
C ASP A 129 12.58 7.46 -25.10
N PHE A 130 13.70 6.90 -24.64
CA PHE A 130 13.73 6.13 -23.39
C PHE A 130 13.80 7.09 -22.19
N THR A 131 12.93 6.89 -21.24
CA THR A 131 12.90 7.65 -19.98
C THR A 131 13.15 6.72 -18.80
N LEU A 132 14.10 7.06 -17.95
CA LEU A 132 14.41 6.36 -16.72
C LEU A 132 13.99 7.22 -15.52
N PRO A 133 12.89 6.88 -14.82
CA PRO A 133 12.51 7.54 -13.59
C PRO A 133 13.46 7.15 -12.45
N LEU A 134 14.03 8.14 -11.81
CA LEU A 134 14.87 8.01 -10.62
C LEU A 134 14.15 8.68 -9.46
N SER A 135 13.77 7.91 -8.46
CA SER A 135 13.01 8.44 -7.33
C SER A 135 13.76 8.24 -6.02
N VAL A 136 13.60 9.22 -5.14
CA VAL A 136 13.95 9.12 -3.73
C VAL A 136 12.73 9.46 -2.90
N ALA A 137 12.40 8.62 -1.93
CA ALA A 137 11.31 8.85 -0.99
C ALA A 137 11.82 8.83 0.45
N TYR A 138 11.38 9.81 1.25
CA TYR A 138 11.51 9.80 2.69
C TYR A 138 10.19 9.42 3.31
N ILE A 139 10.18 8.35 4.08
CA ILE A 139 8.98 7.74 4.64
C ILE A 139 9.10 7.74 6.15
N ILE A 140 8.05 8.23 6.81
CA ILE A 140 7.92 8.24 8.27
C ILE A 140 6.73 7.36 8.64
N ASN A 141 6.90 6.50 9.63
CA ASN A 141 5.81 5.83 10.31
C ASN A 141 5.70 6.38 11.74
N PRO A 142 4.76 7.32 12.01
CA PRO A 142 4.63 7.93 13.33
C PRO A 142 4.22 6.95 14.44
N VAL A 143 3.42 5.93 14.11
CA VAL A 143 2.98 4.92 15.10
C VAL A 143 4.17 4.15 15.67
N TYR A 144 5.15 3.83 14.84
CA TYR A 144 6.34 3.08 15.26
C TYR A 144 7.56 3.96 15.50
N GLU A 145 7.44 5.29 15.36
CA GLU A 145 8.53 6.26 15.49
C GLU A 145 9.73 5.89 14.60
N LYS A 146 9.46 5.40 13.39
CA LYS A 146 10.48 4.94 12.44
C LYS A 146 10.46 5.78 11.17
N SER A 147 11.62 5.95 10.57
CA SER A 147 11.76 6.53 9.24
C SER A 147 12.79 5.78 8.41
N HIS A 148 12.64 5.85 7.09
CA HIS A 148 13.60 5.29 6.15
C HIS A 148 13.60 6.07 4.84
N VAL A 149 14.62 5.82 4.04
CA VAL A 149 14.76 6.40 2.70
C VAL A 149 14.75 5.26 1.69
N ASN A 150 13.92 5.39 0.66
CA ASN A 150 13.88 4.46 -0.46
C ASN A 150 14.42 5.14 -1.73
N PHE A 151 15.25 4.41 -2.47
CA PHE A 151 15.64 4.75 -3.83
C PHE A 151 14.99 3.77 -4.79
N THR A 152 14.31 4.29 -5.81
CA THR A 152 13.57 3.45 -6.75
C THR A 152 13.86 3.89 -8.18
N THR A 153 14.00 2.92 -9.06
CA THR A 153 13.94 3.11 -10.51
C THR A 153 13.08 2.01 -11.11
N SER A 154 12.37 2.30 -12.20
CA SER A 154 11.56 1.31 -12.90
C SER A 154 11.87 1.31 -14.39
N LEU A 155 11.90 0.11 -14.98
CA LEU A 155 12.06 -0.09 -16.40
C LEU A 155 10.78 -0.72 -16.94
N ALA A 156 10.17 -0.06 -17.93
CA ALA A 156 9.05 -0.61 -18.68
C ALA A 156 9.52 -0.94 -20.11
N PHE A 157 9.25 -2.15 -20.59
CA PHE A 157 9.61 -2.65 -21.91
C PHE A 157 8.36 -2.90 -22.74
#